data_cc7a2b6af3a50447f2eda072ef568ff1
#
_entry.id   cc7a2b6af3a50447f2eda072ef568ff1
#
_cell.length_a   1.000
_cell.length_b   1.000
_cell.length_c   1.000
_cell.angle_alpha   90.00
_cell.angle_beta   90.00
_cell.angle_gamma   90.00
#
_symmetry.space_group_name_H-M   'P 1'
#
loop_
_entity.id
_entity.type
_entity.pdbx_description
1 polymer ?
#
loop_
_entity_poly.entity_id
_entity_poly.type
_entity_poly.pdbx_seq_one_letter_code
_entity_poly.pdbx_strand_id
1 'polypeptide(L)'
;MTSDSLSRPEPASADLGNPQTILARAAQRATAEGLDYFGDVTPAEAWALYQSGAATLIDVRTQPEWAYVGHIDAVPLVPWRAYGAEQPNPDFLAQVGQHAPTDKPVMFLCRSGVRSQSAASVATTAGYAQALNILEGFEGDLDERKQRGSKGGWRAAGLPWVQS
;
A
#
# COMPACT_ATOMS: atom_id res chain seq x y z
N MET A 1 -16.21 3.03 29.04
CA MET A 1 -16.09 2.49 28.85
C MET A 1 -16.00 2.42 28.43
N THR A 2 -16.19 2.30 28.19
CA THR A 2 -16.02 1.90 27.63
C THR A 2 -15.98 1.56 26.96
N SER A 3 -16.17 1.60 26.84
CA SER A 3 -16.05 0.95 26.15
C SER A 3 -16.00 0.70 25.44
N ASP A 4 -16.21 0.83 25.26
CA ASP A 4 -15.98 0.32 24.56
C ASP A 4 -15.60 0.22 23.98
N SER A 5 -15.60 0.54 24.15
CA SER A 5 -15.06 0.22 23.79
C SER A 5 -14.54 -0.19 23.36
N LEU A 6 -14.59 -0.35 23.21
CA LEU A 6 -14.08 -1.02 23.12
C LEU A 6 -13.84 -1.52 22.33
N SER A 7 -14.00 -1.75 22.19
CA SER A 7 -13.84 -2.29 21.41
C SER A 7 -13.82 -2.20 20.32
N ARG A 8 -14.00 -1.58 19.81
CA ARG A 8 -13.96 -1.36 18.88
C ARG A 8 -13.31 -1.06 18.13
N PRO A 9 -13.32 -1.22 17.71
CA PRO A 9 -12.50 -1.16 16.91
C PRO A 9 -11.90 -0.27 16.24
N GLU A 10 -11.69 0.03 16.10
CA GLU A 10 -11.05 0.56 15.65
C GLU A 10 -10.54 1.49 15.39
N PRO A 11 -11.09 2.03 15.48
CA PRO A 11 -10.26 2.46 14.57
C PRO A 11 -9.08 2.96 15.05
N ALA A 12 -8.56 2.51 14.76
CA ALA A 12 -7.22 2.46 15.05
C ALA A 12 -6.44 3.65 14.60
N SER A 13 -7.02 4.55 13.84
CA SER A 13 -6.31 5.75 13.42
C SER A 13 -5.90 6.62 14.59
N ALA A 14 -6.64 6.58 15.70
CA ALA A 14 -6.28 7.32 16.91
C ALA A 14 -4.99 6.78 17.54
N ASP A 15 -4.72 5.46 17.36
CA ASP A 15 -3.56 4.82 17.94
C ASP A 15 -2.34 4.85 17.01
N LEU A 16 -2.52 5.27 15.76
CA LEU A 16 -1.44 5.26 14.78
C LEU A 16 -0.51 6.47 14.92
N GLY A 17 -1.02 7.57 15.45
CA GLY A 17 -0.29 8.81 15.57
C GLY A 17 -0.47 9.69 14.33
N ASN A 18 0.30 10.75 14.26
CA ASN A 18 0.26 11.67 13.13
C ASN A 18 1.10 11.15 11.98
N PRO A 19 1.06 11.79 10.80
CA PRO A 19 1.83 11.33 9.65
C PRO A 19 3.33 11.17 9.92
N GLN A 20 3.95 12.10 10.67
CA GLN A 20 5.37 12.00 10.98
C GLN A 20 5.67 10.76 11.82
N THR A 21 4.80 10.43 12.78
CA THR A 21 4.95 9.24 13.62
C THR A 21 4.84 7.97 12.77
N ILE A 22 3.88 7.93 11.85
CA ILE A 22 3.70 6.78 10.96
C ILE A 22 4.93 6.61 10.07
N LEU A 23 5.41 7.69 9.47
CA LEU A 23 6.58 7.64 8.60
C LEU A 23 7.84 7.25 9.37
N ALA A 24 8.00 7.72 10.60
CA ALA A 24 9.13 7.31 11.44
C ALA A 24 9.10 5.83 11.75
N ARG A 25 7.92 5.28 12.00
CA ARG A 25 7.74 3.85 12.24
C ARG A 25 8.06 3.04 10.99
N ALA A 26 7.65 3.54 9.83
CA ALA A 26 7.97 2.89 8.56
C ALA A 26 9.47 2.83 8.33
N ALA A 27 10.17 3.93 8.62
CA ALA A 27 11.63 3.99 8.47
C ALA A 27 12.34 3.04 9.46
N GLN A 28 11.80 2.88 10.66
CA GLN A 28 12.33 1.92 11.63
C GLN A 28 12.22 0.49 11.11
N ARG A 29 11.12 0.15 10.46
CA ARG A 29 10.96 -1.17 9.84
C ARG A 29 11.98 -1.38 8.73
N ALA A 30 12.24 -0.34 7.94
CA ALA A 30 13.24 -0.43 6.87
C ALA A 30 14.64 -0.72 7.44
N THR A 31 15.02 -0.04 8.51
CA THR A 31 16.30 -0.25 9.16
C THR A 31 16.39 -1.68 9.71
N ALA A 32 15.34 -2.14 10.38
CA ALA A 32 15.31 -3.47 10.98
C ALA A 32 15.42 -4.59 9.94
N GLU A 33 14.82 -4.39 8.75
CA GLU A 33 14.76 -5.41 7.70
C GLU A 33 15.80 -5.20 6.60
N GLY A 34 16.58 -4.12 6.65
CA GLY A 34 17.58 -3.83 5.62
C GLY A 34 16.95 -3.50 4.26
N LEU A 35 15.83 -2.78 4.24
CA LEU A 35 15.14 -2.44 3.01
C LEU A 35 15.87 -1.34 2.24
N ASP A 36 15.76 -1.36 0.91
CA ASP A 36 16.37 -0.37 0.04
C ASP A 36 15.37 0.70 -0.45
N TYR A 37 14.26 0.83 0.26
CA TYR A 37 13.28 1.90 0.07
C TYR A 37 12.94 2.47 1.44
N PHE A 38 12.12 3.53 1.48
CA PHE A 38 11.93 4.29 2.72
C PHE A 38 11.37 3.44 3.87
N GLY A 39 10.38 2.62 3.59
CA GLY A 39 9.82 1.78 4.64
C GLY A 39 8.51 1.11 4.28
N ASP A 40 8.00 0.34 5.24
CA ASP A 40 6.73 -0.38 5.12
C ASP A 40 5.68 0.26 6.01
N VAL A 41 4.45 0.34 5.50
CA VAL A 41 3.29 0.75 6.30
C VAL A 41 2.24 -0.35 6.29
N THR A 42 1.47 -0.45 7.36
CA THR A 42 0.33 -1.35 7.41
C THR A 42 -0.82 -0.77 6.58
N PRO A 43 -1.83 -1.57 6.21
CA PRO A 43 -2.99 -1.01 5.51
C PRO A 43 -3.66 0.14 6.27
N ALA A 44 -3.82 0.03 7.57
CA ALA A 44 -4.43 1.09 8.38
C ALA A 44 -3.59 2.37 8.37
N GLU A 45 -2.27 2.23 8.47
CA GLU A 45 -1.35 3.37 8.40
C GLU A 45 -1.41 4.03 7.03
N ALA A 46 -1.45 3.21 5.97
CA ALA A 46 -1.54 3.73 4.61
C ALA A 46 -2.84 4.53 4.42
N TRP A 47 -3.94 4.02 4.93
CA TRP A 47 -5.22 4.72 4.84
C TRP A 47 -5.17 6.05 5.57
N ALA A 48 -4.58 6.08 6.77
CA ALA A 48 -4.43 7.32 7.53
C ALA A 48 -3.59 8.35 6.78
N LEU A 49 -2.47 7.94 6.18
CA LEU A 49 -1.62 8.83 5.39
C LEU A 49 -2.36 9.34 4.15
N TYR A 50 -3.10 8.47 3.49
CA TYR A 50 -3.83 8.84 2.28
C TYR A 50 -4.95 9.84 2.59
N GLN A 51 -5.76 9.55 3.61
CA GLN A 51 -6.88 10.41 3.99
C GLN A 51 -6.43 11.80 4.42
N SER A 52 -5.30 11.89 5.11
CA SER A 52 -4.79 13.18 5.57
C SER A 52 -4.11 13.97 4.47
N GLY A 53 -3.93 13.39 3.29
CA GLY A 53 -3.22 14.03 2.19
C GLY A 53 -1.71 14.00 2.35
N ALA A 54 -1.19 13.25 3.33
CA ALA A 54 0.24 13.20 3.60
C ALA A 54 1.01 12.34 2.60
N ALA A 55 0.34 11.41 1.92
CA ALA A 55 0.99 10.52 0.96
C ALA A 55 0.07 10.23 -0.21
N THR A 56 0.66 10.00 -1.37
CA THR A 56 -0.04 9.52 -2.56
C THR A 56 -0.11 8.00 -2.51
N LEU A 57 -1.21 7.43 -2.97
CA LEU A 57 -1.39 5.99 -3.01
C LEU A 57 -1.54 5.55 -4.47
N ILE A 58 -0.79 4.52 -4.86
CA ILE A 58 -0.81 3.98 -6.23
C ILE A 58 -1.00 2.47 -6.17
N ASP A 59 -1.98 1.97 -6.92
CA ASP A 59 -2.24 0.55 -7.06
C ASP A 59 -1.37 0.02 -8.21
N VAL A 60 -0.49 -0.93 -7.92
CA VAL A 60 0.44 -1.47 -8.93
C VAL A 60 0.05 -2.87 -9.39
N ARG A 61 -1.19 -3.28 -9.11
CA ARG A 61 -1.72 -4.57 -9.57
C ARG A 61 -2.04 -4.51 -11.06
N THR A 62 -2.57 -5.61 -11.57
CA THR A 62 -3.02 -5.67 -12.96
C THR A 62 -4.45 -5.17 -13.10
N GLN A 63 -4.83 -4.82 -14.33
CA GLN A 63 -6.18 -4.35 -14.63
C GLN A 63 -7.25 -5.41 -14.29
N PRO A 64 -7.07 -6.71 -14.58
CA PRO A 64 -8.05 -7.70 -14.15
C PRO A 64 -8.23 -7.78 -12.62
N GLU A 65 -7.15 -7.66 -11.86
CA GLU A 65 -7.27 -7.63 -10.39
C GLU A 65 -8.10 -6.43 -9.95
N TRP A 66 -7.79 -5.26 -10.50
CA TRP A 66 -8.51 -4.02 -10.21
C TRP A 66 -10.00 -4.15 -10.50
N ALA A 67 -10.33 -4.69 -11.66
CA ALA A 67 -11.73 -4.78 -12.12
C ALA A 67 -12.52 -5.86 -11.38
N TYR A 68 -11.94 -7.04 -11.20
CA TYR A 68 -12.69 -8.21 -10.72
C TYR A 68 -12.53 -8.48 -9.23
N VAL A 69 -11.36 -8.23 -8.66
CA VAL A 69 -11.16 -8.47 -7.23
C VAL A 69 -11.66 -7.27 -6.43
N GLY A 70 -11.51 -6.09 -6.96
CA GLY A 70 -11.88 -4.86 -6.30
C GLY A 70 -10.72 -3.88 -6.29
N HIS A 71 -10.99 -2.64 -5.89
CA HIS A 71 -9.98 -1.59 -5.86
C HIS A 71 -10.39 -0.50 -4.87
N ILE A 72 -9.46 0.41 -4.60
CA ILE A 72 -9.72 1.56 -3.74
C ILE A 72 -10.20 2.70 -4.64
N ASP A 73 -11.37 3.24 -4.34
CA ASP A 73 -11.96 4.29 -5.17
C ASP A 73 -11.02 5.50 -5.29
N ALA A 74 -10.95 6.06 -6.48
CA ALA A 74 -10.14 7.25 -6.81
C ALA A 74 -8.62 7.05 -6.75
N VAL A 75 -8.13 5.85 -6.47
CA VAL A 75 -6.70 5.55 -6.46
C VAL A 75 -6.27 5.13 -7.86
N PRO A 76 -5.23 5.75 -8.44
CA PRO A 76 -4.81 5.40 -9.79
C PRO A 76 -4.17 4.01 -9.85
N LEU A 77 -4.43 3.35 -10.98
CA LEU A 77 -3.82 2.05 -11.29
C LEU A 77 -2.65 2.29 -12.24
N VAL A 78 -1.46 1.92 -11.79
CA VAL A 78 -0.24 1.94 -12.61
C VAL A 78 0.41 0.57 -12.46
N PRO A 79 0.11 -0.39 -13.36
CA PRO A 79 0.59 -1.75 -13.19
C PRO A 79 2.11 -1.83 -13.16
N TRP A 80 2.63 -2.53 -12.16
CA TRP A 80 4.06 -2.86 -12.13
C TRP A 80 4.42 -3.74 -13.32
N ARG A 81 3.52 -4.65 -13.68
CA ARG A 81 3.66 -5.55 -14.82
C ARG A 81 2.29 -5.77 -15.42
N ALA A 82 2.17 -5.68 -16.71
CA ALA A 82 0.90 -5.96 -17.38
C ALA A 82 0.50 -7.42 -17.17
N TYR A 83 -0.80 -7.68 -17.14
CA TYR A 83 -1.29 -9.04 -16.99
C TYR A 83 -0.74 -9.93 -18.10
N GLY A 84 -0.12 -11.03 -17.71
CA GLY A 84 0.47 -11.98 -18.64
C GLY A 84 1.86 -11.61 -19.17
N ALA A 85 2.38 -10.44 -18.81
CA ALA A 85 3.70 -10.02 -19.26
C ALA A 85 4.78 -10.64 -18.37
N GLU A 86 5.93 -10.94 -19.00
CA GLU A 86 7.08 -11.50 -18.26
C GLU A 86 7.96 -10.43 -17.64
N GLN A 87 7.96 -9.23 -18.22
CA GLN A 87 8.82 -8.15 -17.79
C GLN A 87 8.02 -7.05 -17.11
N PRO A 88 8.64 -6.28 -16.22
CA PRO A 88 7.97 -5.12 -15.65
C PRO A 88 7.57 -4.11 -16.72
N ASN A 89 6.58 -3.30 -16.41
CA ASN A 89 6.08 -2.25 -17.28
C ASN A 89 7.20 -1.22 -17.52
N PRO A 90 7.69 -1.08 -18.77
CA PRO A 90 8.81 -0.16 -19.04
C PRO A 90 8.46 1.31 -18.81
N ASP A 91 7.18 1.65 -18.81
CA ASP A 91 6.71 3.02 -18.61
C ASP A 91 6.27 3.28 -17.16
N PHE A 92 6.58 2.36 -16.24
CA PHE A 92 6.09 2.42 -14.86
C PHE A 92 6.42 3.75 -14.19
N LEU A 93 7.68 4.13 -14.19
CA LEU A 93 8.10 5.36 -13.50
C LEU A 93 7.50 6.62 -14.13
N ALA A 94 7.40 6.66 -15.47
CA ALA A 94 6.78 7.79 -16.14
C ALA A 94 5.30 7.91 -15.76
N GLN A 95 4.61 6.78 -15.67
CA GLN A 95 3.20 6.75 -15.30
C GLN A 95 3.01 7.12 -13.83
N VAL A 96 3.88 6.64 -12.94
CA VAL A 96 3.86 7.04 -11.52
C VAL A 96 4.03 8.54 -11.40
N GLY A 97 4.94 9.13 -12.16
CA GLY A 97 5.20 10.56 -12.14
C GLY A 97 4.00 11.41 -12.55
N GLN A 98 3.07 10.85 -13.30
CA GLN A 98 1.83 11.56 -13.67
C GLN A 98 0.89 11.71 -12.47
N HIS A 99 1.05 10.90 -11.43
CA HIS A 99 0.15 10.88 -10.28
C HIS A 99 0.83 11.28 -8.98
N ALA A 100 2.14 11.16 -8.88
CA ALA A 100 2.85 11.35 -7.62
C ALA A 100 4.11 12.19 -7.82
N PRO A 101 4.21 13.36 -7.15
CA PRO A 101 5.44 14.15 -7.21
C PRO A 101 6.53 13.49 -6.38
N THR A 102 7.80 13.71 -6.75
CA THR A 102 8.93 13.09 -6.07
C THR A 102 9.18 13.63 -4.66
N ASP A 103 8.65 14.81 -4.36
CA ASP A 103 8.86 15.47 -3.06
C ASP A 103 7.78 15.14 -2.03
N LYS A 104 6.93 14.17 -2.31
CA LYS A 104 5.84 13.74 -1.42
C LYS A 104 5.91 12.24 -1.24
N PRO A 105 5.61 11.71 -0.04
CA PRO A 105 5.57 10.26 0.14
C PRO A 105 4.62 9.59 -0.83
N VAL A 106 5.04 8.44 -1.39
CA VAL A 106 4.23 7.63 -2.28
C VAL A 106 4.18 6.21 -1.75
N MET A 107 2.98 5.63 -1.75
CA MET A 107 2.73 4.29 -1.24
C MET A 107 2.26 3.40 -2.38
N PHE A 108 2.79 2.19 -2.44
CA PHE A 108 2.44 1.23 -3.49
C PHE A 108 1.69 0.05 -2.92
N LEU A 109 0.59 -0.31 -3.57
CA LEU A 109 -0.30 -1.40 -3.17
C LEU A 109 -0.31 -2.48 -4.24
N CYS A 110 -0.06 -3.75 -3.84
CA CYS A 110 -0.27 -4.88 -4.73
C CYS A 110 -1.17 -5.91 -4.05
N ARG A 111 -1.11 -7.18 -4.47
CA ARG A 111 -2.01 -8.20 -3.91
C ARG A 111 -1.63 -8.61 -2.49
N SER A 112 -0.33 -8.85 -2.25
CA SER A 112 0.15 -9.35 -0.96
C SER A 112 1.42 -8.67 -0.46
N GLY A 113 1.96 -7.69 -1.21
CA GLY A 113 3.12 -6.92 -0.78
C GLY A 113 4.41 -7.18 -1.53
N VAL A 114 4.43 -8.06 -2.54
CA VAL A 114 5.66 -8.43 -3.24
C VAL A 114 6.00 -7.48 -4.39
N ARG A 115 5.06 -7.27 -5.31
CA ARG A 115 5.28 -6.37 -6.45
C ARG A 115 5.47 -4.93 -5.99
N SER A 116 4.78 -4.54 -4.92
CA SER A 116 4.87 -3.20 -4.36
C SER A 116 6.22 -2.92 -3.72
N GLN A 117 6.92 -3.93 -3.20
CA GLN A 117 8.29 -3.77 -2.74
C GLN A 117 9.21 -3.41 -3.91
N SER A 118 9.08 -4.13 -5.02
CA SER A 118 9.86 -3.82 -6.23
C SER A 118 9.56 -2.41 -6.73
N ALA A 119 8.29 -2.02 -6.71
CA ALA A 119 7.88 -0.68 -7.11
C ALA A 119 8.53 0.38 -6.23
N ALA A 120 8.54 0.17 -4.91
CA ALA A 120 9.13 1.12 -3.97
C ALA A 120 10.65 1.22 -4.17
N SER A 121 11.33 0.10 -4.43
CA SER A 121 12.77 0.10 -4.70
C SER A 121 13.11 0.90 -5.95
N VAL A 122 12.37 0.67 -7.03
CA VAL A 122 12.60 1.36 -8.30
C VAL A 122 12.30 2.86 -8.16
N ALA A 123 11.23 3.21 -7.46
CA ALA A 123 10.89 4.61 -7.22
C ALA A 123 11.99 5.31 -6.41
N THR A 124 12.55 4.63 -5.42
CA THR A 124 13.64 5.18 -4.62
C THR A 124 14.84 5.52 -5.51
N THR A 125 15.22 4.60 -6.39
CA THR A 125 16.32 4.82 -7.32
C THR A 125 16.05 6.00 -8.25
N ALA A 126 14.78 6.24 -8.56
CA ALA A 126 14.37 7.32 -9.47
C ALA A 126 14.23 8.68 -8.79
N GLY A 127 14.47 8.77 -7.48
CA GLY A 127 14.48 10.05 -6.78
C GLY A 127 13.34 10.30 -5.80
N TYR A 128 12.50 9.30 -5.58
CA TYR A 128 11.46 9.40 -4.54
C TYR A 128 12.10 9.19 -3.17
N ALA A 129 12.17 10.25 -2.38
CA ALA A 129 12.81 10.18 -1.07
C ALA A 129 12.05 9.30 -0.08
N GLN A 130 10.73 9.20 -0.25
CA GLN A 130 9.88 8.46 0.68
C GLN A 130 8.93 7.55 -0.09
N ALA A 131 9.49 6.51 -0.72
CA ALA A 131 8.71 5.46 -1.39
C ALA A 131 8.42 4.35 -0.37
N LEU A 132 7.17 3.96 -0.27
CA LEU A 132 6.68 3.06 0.77
C LEU A 132 5.97 1.87 0.16
N ASN A 133 6.12 0.72 0.81
CA ASN A 133 5.36 -0.49 0.48
C ASN A 133 4.22 -0.65 1.48
N ILE A 134 3.02 -0.98 0.99
CA ILE A 134 1.91 -1.31 1.88
C ILE A 134 1.96 -2.81 2.15
N LEU A 135 2.22 -3.14 3.40
CA LEU A 135 2.30 -4.53 3.86
C LEU A 135 0.97 -5.24 3.61
N GLU A 136 1.03 -6.54 3.35
CA GLU A 136 -0.12 -7.42 3.17
C GLU A 136 -0.91 -7.15 1.89
N GLY A 137 -0.76 -5.99 1.27
CA GLY A 137 -1.44 -5.66 0.03
C GLY A 137 -2.95 -5.59 0.15
N PHE A 138 -3.63 -5.75 -0.97
CA PHE A 138 -5.09 -5.65 -1.03
C PHE A 138 -5.79 -6.90 -0.49
N GLU A 139 -5.22 -8.08 -0.75
CA GLU A 139 -5.84 -9.37 -0.43
C GLU A 139 -5.16 -10.14 0.70
N GLY A 140 -3.93 -9.80 1.05
CA GLY A 140 -3.17 -10.52 2.06
C GLY A 140 -2.62 -11.84 1.54
N ASP A 141 -2.04 -12.61 2.46
CA ASP A 141 -1.46 -13.92 2.16
C ASP A 141 -2.53 -15.00 2.09
N LEU A 142 -2.17 -16.13 1.50
CA LEU A 142 -3.03 -17.30 1.49
C LEU A 142 -3.19 -17.85 2.90
N ASP A 143 -4.40 -18.27 3.23
CA ASP A 143 -4.66 -18.97 4.48
C ASP A 143 -4.39 -20.49 4.29
N GLU A 144 -4.72 -21.27 5.30
CA GLU A 144 -4.49 -22.72 5.30
C GLU A 144 -5.27 -23.43 4.19
N ARG A 145 -6.36 -22.82 3.72
CA ARG A 145 -7.19 -23.33 2.65
C ARG A 145 -6.77 -22.81 1.28
N LYS A 146 -5.63 -22.09 1.22
CA LYS A 146 -5.12 -21.46 0.01
C LYS A 146 -6.09 -20.39 -0.52
N GLN A 147 -6.69 -19.63 0.39
CA GLN A 147 -7.59 -18.54 0.06
C GLN A 147 -7.05 -17.24 0.64
N ARG A 148 -7.26 -16.14 -0.09
CA ARG A 148 -6.86 -14.81 0.37
C ARG A 148 -8.07 -14.10 0.97
N GLY A 149 -7.79 -13.09 1.79
CA GLY A 149 -8.83 -12.23 2.35
C GLY A 149 -9.13 -12.48 3.82
N SER A 150 -8.52 -13.51 4.42
CA SER A 150 -8.74 -13.80 5.84
C SER A 150 -7.52 -13.54 6.71
N LYS A 151 -6.31 -13.65 6.15
CA LYS A 151 -5.08 -13.55 6.94
C LYS A 151 -4.51 -12.14 6.99
N GLY A 152 -5.10 -11.19 6.32
CA GLY A 152 -4.62 -9.82 6.31
C GLY A 152 -4.98 -9.14 5.01
N GLY A 153 -4.46 -7.93 4.83
CA GLY A 153 -4.69 -7.13 3.65
C GLY A 153 -5.69 -6.02 3.88
N TRP A 154 -5.76 -5.14 2.89
CA TRP A 154 -6.63 -3.96 2.92
C TRP A 154 -8.08 -4.31 3.23
N ARG A 155 -8.61 -5.31 2.52
CA ARG A 155 -10.01 -5.71 2.70
C ARG A 155 -10.26 -6.33 4.07
N ALA A 156 -9.35 -7.21 4.52
CA ALA A 156 -9.47 -7.86 5.82
C ALA A 156 -9.39 -6.85 6.97
N ALA A 157 -8.69 -5.74 6.77
CA ALA A 157 -8.60 -4.66 7.74
C ALA A 157 -9.86 -3.82 7.83
N GLY A 158 -10.85 -4.09 6.98
CA GLY A 158 -12.12 -3.35 7.00
C GLY A 158 -12.05 -1.97 6.35
N LEU A 159 -11.02 -1.71 5.55
CA LEU A 159 -10.84 -0.41 4.91
C LEU A 159 -11.69 -0.31 3.64
N PRO A 160 -12.02 0.90 3.19
CA PRO A 160 -12.93 1.08 2.06
C PRO A 160 -12.39 0.52 0.75
N TRP A 161 -13.23 -0.15 -0.01
CA TRP A 161 -12.93 -0.64 -1.35
C TRP A 161 -14.22 -0.84 -2.13
N VAL A 162 -14.12 -0.90 -3.46
CA VAL A 162 -15.27 -1.04 -4.34
C VAL A 162 -14.97 -2.09 -5.42
N GLN A 163 -16.01 -2.52 -6.12
CA GLN A 163 -15.89 -3.39 -7.29
C GLN A 163 -16.57 -2.73 -8.48
N SER A 164 -16.10 -3.09 -9.66
CA SER A 164 -16.71 -2.60 -10.90
C SER A 164 -17.89 -3.44 -11.33
#